data_75edf753a95ba2d8f3e0cb852c12f2b2
#
_entry.id   75edf753a95ba2d8f3e0cb852c12f2b2
#
_cell.length_a   1.000
_cell.length_b   1.000
_cell.length_c   1.000
_cell.angle_alpha   90.00
_cell.angle_beta   90.00
_cell.angle_gamma   90.00
#
_symmetry.space_group_name_H-M   'P 1'
#
loop_
_entity.id
_entity.type
_entity.pdbx_description
1 polymer ?
#
loop_
_entity_poly.entity_id
_entity_poly.type
_entity_poly.pdbx_seq_one_letter_code
_entity_poly.pdbx_strand_id
1 'polypeptide(L)'
;MKFSGQCPVCGAALHLARLSCPGCKAEFPTDEPLSPYECLAPEYARFLQTFLACRGSMKDVQNKLGISYPTAKKKLDELLLQLNLRGEEESEAFDMSLFTPKESSSTKASDIVRNKLYENGGRATVYSVTGKPYIIRAAKDGCSFLCNELPMKPPLTYDVFDVIVDLLLREGGSARKGMGRNSPLGEGGCTEDTVVGAIGKYYFKAPAGKYVFDPVFVLAAVLDWAGIAHNERGYLTLTADYRSLLSR
;
A
#
# COMPACT_ATOMS: atom_id res chain seq x y z
N MET A 1 -21.81 -15.35 -2.39
CA MET A 1 -21.59 -14.72 -1.08
C MET A 1 -20.13 -14.99 -0.71
N LYS A 2 -19.29 -13.96 -0.45
CA LYS A 2 -17.94 -14.20 0.07
C LYS A 2 -18.07 -14.50 1.55
N PHE A 3 -17.66 -15.69 1.95
CA PHE A 3 -17.64 -16.09 3.35
C PHE A 3 -16.33 -15.57 3.97
N SER A 4 -16.43 -14.64 4.89
CA SER A 4 -15.26 -13.95 5.47
C SER A 4 -14.77 -14.57 6.78
N GLY A 5 -15.43 -15.63 7.27
CA GLY A 5 -15.15 -16.18 8.60
C GLY A 5 -15.61 -15.30 9.77
N GLN A 6 -16.22 -14.16 9.48
CA GLN A 6 -16.75 -13.23 10.48
C GLN A 6 -18.27 -13.06 10.34
N CYS A 7 -18.94 -12.85 11.46
CA CYS A 7 -20.37 -12.60 11.48
C CYS A 7 -20.68 -11.25 10.82
N PRO A 8 -21.56 -11.21 9.79
CA PRO A 8 -21.90 -9.96 9.11
C PRO A 8 -22.71 -8.98 9.99
N VAL A 9 -23.18 -9.42 11.15
CA VAL A 9 -23.99 -8.58 12.05
C VAL A 9 -23.13 -7.92 13.13
N CYS A 10 -22.23 -8.70 13.78
CA CYS A 10 -21.46 -8.20 14.93
C CYS A 10 -19.94 -8.27 14.74
N GLY A 11 -19.45 -8.80 13.61
CA GLY A 11 -18.03 -8.90 13.32
C GLY A 11 -17.27 -10.00 14.09
N ALA A 12 -17.92 -10.73 15.00
CA ALA A 12 -17.29 -11.81 15.76
C ALA A 12 -16.88 -12.97 14.83
N ALA A 13 -15.83 -13.72 15.21
CA ALA A 13 -15.41 -14.93 14.49
C ALA A 13 -16.54 -15.96 14.47
N LEU A 14 -16.73 -16.60 13.31
CA LEU A 14 -17.69 -17.68 13.16
C LEU A 14 -17.04 -19.02 13.53
N HIS A 15 -17.84 -19.90 14.12
CA HIS A 15 -17.46 -21.27 14.47
C HIS A 15 -18.22 -22.27 13.61
N LEU A 16 -17.61 -23.43 13.38
CA LEU A 16 -18.26 -24.56 12.77
C LEU A 16 -19.11 -25.28 13.84
N ALA A 17 -20.42 -25.08 13.79
CA ALA A 17 -21.32 -25.63 14.80
C ALA A 17 -21.72 -27.09 14.55
N ARG A 18 -21.66 -27.58 13.28
CA ARG A 18 -22.15 -28.89 12.93
C ARG A 18 -21.56 -29.40 11.63
N LEU A 19 -21.23 -30.69 11.60
CA LEU A 19 -20.89 -31.43 10.39
C LEU A 19 -22.03 -32.42 10.05
N SER A 20 -22.39 -32.54 8.77
CA SER A 20 -23.37 -33.53 8.32
C SER A 20 -22.77 -34.44 7.23
N CYS A 21 -23.03 -35.72 7.34
CA CYS A 21 -22.63 -36.70 6.30
C CYS A 21 -23.64 -36.70 5.15
N PRO A 22 -23.25 -36.39 3.90
CA PRO A 22 -24.19 -36.43 2.77
C PRO A 22 -24.68 -37.84 2.44
N GLY A 23 -23.94 -38.88 2.81
CA GLY A 23 -24.30 -40.28 2.54
C GLY A 23 -25.33 -40.85 3.54
N CYS A 24 -25.01 -40.88 4.84
CA CYS A 24 -25.87 -41.48 5.87
C CYS A 24 -26.71 -40.47 6.64
N LYS A 25 -26.55 -39.12 6.38
CA LYS A 25 -27.26 -38.04 7.07
C LYS A 25 -26.95 -37.93 8.55
N ALA A 26 -25.95 -38.62 9.06
CA ALA A 26 -25.50 -38.45 10.43
C ALA A 26 -24.98 -37.06 10.64
N GLU A 27 -25.29 -36.48 11.80
CA GLU A 27 -24.86 -35.11 12.21
C GLU A 27 -23.95 -35.19 13.43
N PHE A 28 -22.90 -34.39 13.40
CA PHE A 28 -21.91 -34.33 14.44
C PHE A 28 -21.81 -32.87 14.91
N PRO A 29 -22.23 -32.58 16.16
CA PRO A 29 -22.01 -31.23 16.72
C PRO A 29 -20.52 -30.98 16.92
N THR A 30 -20.09 -29.79 16.64
CA THR A 30 -18.73 -29.34 16.84
C THR A 30 -18.74 -27.87 17.26
N ASP A 31 -17.67 -27.37 17.84
CA ASP A 31 -17.48 -25.95 18.19
C ASP A 31 -16.05 -25.55 17.85
N GLU A 32 -15.69 -25.76 16.58
CA GLU A 32 -14.35 -25.47 16.11
C GLU A 32 -14.32 -24.08 15.43
N PRO A 33 -13.31 -23.23 15.71
CA PRO A 33 -13.15 -21.98 14.98
C PRO A 33 -12.87 -22.29 13.52
N LEU A 34 -13.48 -21.52 12.61
CA LEU A 34 -13.19 -21.62 11.18
C LEU A 34 -11.75 -21.20 10.92
N SER A 35 -11.01 -22.07 10.26
CA SER A 35 -9.67 -21.71 9.81
C SER A 35 -9.74 -20.77 8.58
N PRO A 36 -8.70 -19.93 8.34
CA PRO A 36 -8.64 -19.09 7.15
C PRO A 36 -8.73 -19.89 5.84
N TYR A 37 -8.31 -21.15 5.85
CA TYR A 37 -8.35 -22.05 4.67
C TYR A 37 -9.77 -22.42 4.26
N GLU A 38 -10.68 -22.57 5.21
CA GLU A 38 -12.10 -22.90 4.97
C GLU A 38 -12.87 -21.70 4.44
N CYS A 39 -12.34 -20.49 4.66
CA CYS A 39 -12.92 -19.24 4.18
C CYS A 39 -12.43 -18.86 2.76
N LEU A 40 -11.53 -19.65 2.16
CA LEU A 40 -11.03 -19.39 0.82
C LEU A 40 -12.13 -19.54 -0.23
N ALA A 41 -12.20 -18.59 -1.17
CA ALA A 41 -13.02 -18.79 -2.35
C ALA A 41 -12.53 -20.01 -3.16
N PRO A 42 -13.44 -20.77 -3.81
CA PRO A 42 -13.10 -22.03 -4.49
C PRO A 42 -11.94 -21.91 -5.49
N GLU A 43 -11.80 -20.78 -6.14
CA GLU A 43 -10.70 -20.51 -7.08
C GLU A 43 -9.33 -20.44 -6.38
N TYR A 44 -9.27 -19.85 -5.18
CA TYR A 44 -8.03 -19.77 -4.40
C TYR A 44 -7.71 -21.09 -3.70
N ALA A 45 -8.72 -21.83 -3.25
CA ALA A 45 -8.53 -23.19 -2.73
C ALA A 45 -7.93 -24.11 -3.81
N ARG A 46 -8.44 -24.06 -5.05
CA ARG A 46 -7.88 -24.80 -6.18
C ARG A 46 -6.45 -24.36 -6.53
N PHE A 47 -6.19 -23.05 -6.51
CA PHE A 47 -4.84 -22.53 -6.74
C PHE A 47 -3.87 -23.04 -5.67
N LEU A 48 -4.25 -22.98 -4.39
CA LEU A 48 -3.45 -23.48 -3.27
C LEU A 48 -3.13 -24.98 -3.43
N GLN A 49 -4.12 -25.81 -3.73
CA GLN A 49 -3.91 -27.23 -3.98
C GLN A 49 -2.91 -27.48 -5.12
N THR A 50 -3.05 -26.73 -6.22
CA THR A 50 -2.12 -26.83 -7.35
C THR A 50 -0.72 -26.40 -6.97
N PHE A 51 -0.58 -25.29 -6.22
CA PHE A 51 0.70 -24.77 -5.75
C PHE A 51 1.43 -25.78 -4.85
N LEU A 52 0.72 -26.39 -3.91
CA LEU A 52 1.27 -27.43 -3.03
C LEU A 52 1.65 -28.69 -3.82
N ALA A 53 0.79 -29.14 -4.75
CA ALA A 53 1.07 -30.30 -5.62
C ALA A 53 2.29 -30.06 -6.52
N CYS A 54 2.58 -28.82 -6.89
CA CYS A 54 3.77 -28.40 -7.62
C CYS A 54 4.96 -28.07 -6.72
N ARG A 55 4.87 -28.34 -5.42
CA ARG A 55 5.93 -28.07 -4.42
C ARG A 55 6.45 -26.64 -4.47
N GLY A 56 5.56 -25.67 -4.73
CA GLY A 56 5.91 -24.26 -4.82
C GLY A 56 6.52 -23.81 -6.17
N SER A 57 6.68 -24.71 -7.14
CA SER A 57 7.20 -24.37 -8.46
C SER A 57 6.19 -23.55 -9.26
N MET A 58 6.40 -22.23 -9.35
CA MET A 58 5.53 -21.33 -10.11
C MET A 58 5.46 -21.69 -11.60
N LYS A 59 6.53 -22.24 -12.17
CA LYS A 59 6.57 -22.71 -13.57
C LYS A 59 5.59 -23.88 -13.79
N ASP A 60 5.55 -24.83 -12.85
CA ASP A 60 4.65 -25.97 -12.96
C ASP A 60 3.20 -25.57 -12.68
N VAL A 61 2.97 -24.62 -11.78
CA VAL A 61 1.65 -24.02 -11.53
C VAL A 61 1.09 -23.37 -12.78
N GLN A 62 1.90 -22.58 -13.49
CA GLN A 62 1.51 -21.96 -14.76
C GLN A 62 1.08 -23.02 -15.77
N ASN A 63 1.90 -24.05 -15.96
CA ASN A 63 1.63 -25.12 -16.90
C ASN A 63 0.34 -25.88 -16.57
N LYS A 64 0.12 -26.21 -15.28
CA LYS A 64 -1.07 -26.94 -14.83
C LYS A 64 -2.36 -26.13 -14.91
N LEU A 65 -2.28 -24.82 -14.65
CA LEU A 65 -3.45 -23.93 -14.65
C LEU A 65 -3.66 -23.20 -15.99
N GLY A 66 -2.71 -23.29 -16.92
CA GLY A 66 -2.79 -22.60 -18.22
C GLY A 66 -2.79 -21.08 -18.09
N ILE A 67 -2.07 -20.52 -17.10
CA ILE A 67 -2.02 -19.07 -16.83
C ILE A 67 -0.61 -18.51 -16.99
N SER A 68 -0.51 -17.21 -17.24
CA SER A 68 0.78 -16.52 -17.35
C SER A 68 1.47 -16.38 -15.99
N TYR A 69 2.80 -16.19 -15.99
CA TYR A 69 3.58 -15.95 -14.77
C TYR A 69 3.07 -14.74 -13.95
N PRO A 70 2.80 -13.58 -14.56
CA PRO A 70 2.22 -12.46 -13.83
C PRO A 70 0.88 -12.78 -13.17
N THR A 71 0.04 -13.54 -13.87
CA THR A 71 -1.27 -13.98 -13.34
C THR A 71 -1.11 -14.94 -12.17
N ALA A 72 -0.20 -15.91 -12.28
CA ALA A 72 0.08 -16.87 -11.22
C ALA A 72 0.66 -16.15 -9.98
N LYS A 73 1.59 -15.22 -10.18
CA LYS A 73 2.16 -14.41 -9.09
C LYS A 73 1.10 -13.57 -8.40
N LYS A 74 0.24 -12.89 -9.16
CA LYS A 74 -0.86 -12.09 -8.61
C LYS A 74 -1.81 -12.95 -7.77
N LYS A 75 -2.19 -14.14 -8.27
CA LYS A 75 -3.05 -15.07 -7.51
C LYS A 75 -2.38 -15.56 -6.22
N LEU A 76 -1.08 -15.83 -6.24
CA LEU A 76 -0.33 -16.20 -5.03
C LEU A 76 -0.31 -15.03 -4.03
N ASP A 77 -0.05 -13.81 -4.48
CA ASP A 77 -0.04 -12.63 -3.63
C ASP A 77 -1.42 -12.37 -2.99
N GLU A 78 -2.49 -12.55 -3.75
CA GLU A 78 -3.88 -12.43 -3.27
C GLU A 78 -4.23 -13.55 -2.27
N LEU A 79 -3.79 -14.78 -2.53
CA LEU A 79 -3.97 -15.93 -1.63
C LEU A 79 -3.26 -15.71 -0.29
N LEU A 80 -1.99 -15.29 -0.33
CA LEU A 80 -1.20 -14.98 0.87
C LEU A 80 -1.85 -13.87 1.70
N LEU A 81 -2.44 -12.88 1.03
CA LEU A 81 -3.18 -11.81 1.70
C LEU A 81 -4.45 -12.34 2.39
N GLN A 82 -5.24 -13.19 1.70
CA GLN A 82 -6.47 -13.76 2.25
C GLN A 82 -6.20 -14.69 3.45
N LEU A 83 -5.10 -15.43 3.40
CA LEU A 83 -4.68 -16.33 4.47
C LEU A 83 -3.93 -15.62 5.62
N ASN A 84 -3.71 -14.31 5.49
CA ASN A 84 -2.85 -13.53 6.40
C ASN A 84 -1.43 -14.14 6.53
N LEU A 85 -1.00 -14.87 5.49
CA LEU A 85 0.31 -15.51 5.38
C LEU A 85 1.32 -14.68 4.57
N ARG A 86 0.93 -13.52 4.05
CA ARG A 86 1.96 -12.53 3.71
C ARG A 86 2.68 -12.32 5.01
N GLY A 87 3.83 -12.98 5.09
CA GLY A 87 4.72 -12.81 6.20
C GLY A 87 4.75 -11.31 6.45
N GLU A 88 4.43 -10.91 7.64
CA GLU A 88 5.20 -9.88 8.21
C GLU A 88 6.61 -10.18 7.70
N GLU A 89 7.05 -9.47 6.61
CA GLU A 89 8.48 -9.24 6.46
C GLU A 89 8.82 -8.70 7.83
N GLU A 90 9.35 -9.63 8.65
CA GLU A 90 9.60 -9.51 10.06
C GLU A 90 8.83 -8.34 10.67
N SER A 91 7.70 -8.60 11.34
CA SER A 91 7.25 -7.67 12.35
C SER A 91 8.28 -7.76 13.49
N GLU A 92 9.50 -7.33 13.20
CA GLU A 92 10.23 -6.67 14.26
C GLU A 92 9.27 -5.58 14.70
N ALA A 93 8.69 -5.78 15.87
CA ALA A 93 7.79 -4.82 16.48
C ALA A 93 8.47 -3.47 16.29
N PHE A 94 7.80 -2.56 15.54
CA PHE A 94 8.38 -1.25 15.24
C PHE A 94 8.75 -0.65 16.58
N ASP A 95 10.04 -0.46 16.82
CA ASP A 95 10.49 0.13 18.07
C ASP A 95 10.11 1.61 18.09
N MET A 96 8.94 1.88 18.68
CA MET A 96 8.42 3.23 18.82
C MET A 96 9.38 4.16 19.55
N SER A 97 10.34 3.63 20.34
CA SER A 97 11.33 4.44 21.05
C SER A 97 12.33 5.11 20.10
N LEU A 98 12.56 4.53 18.92
CA LEU A 98 13.43 5.10 17.88
C LEU A 98 12.70 6.13 17.01
N PHE A 99 11.36 6.19 17.10
CA PHE A 99 10.53 7.08 16.30
C PHE A 99 10.05 8.28 17.13
N THR A 100 10.93 9.23 17.37
CA THR A 100 10.57 10.46 18.10
C THR A 100 9.61 11.30 17.25
N PRO A 101 8.41 11.62 17.72
CA PRO A 101 7.51 12.53 17.01
C PRO A 101 8.18 13.92 16.90
N LYS A 102 7.91 14.60 15.80
CA LYS A 102 8.31 16.00 15.62
C LYS A 102 7.34 16.92 16.36
N GLU A 103 7.72 18.18 16.51
CA GLU A 103 6.85 19.16 17.15
C GLU A 103 5.47 19.16 16.48
N SER A 104 4.41 19.08 17.28
CA SER A 104 3.02 19.05 16.81
C SER A 104 2.59 20.38 16.14
N SER A 105 3.36 21.45 16.32
CA SER A 105 3.18 22.74 15.67
C SER A 105 3.83 22.84 14.27
N SER A 106 4.57 21.81 13.82
CA SER A 106 5.21 21.85 12.52
C SER A 106 4.19 21.86 11.39
N THR A 107 4.39 22.75 10.43
CA THR A 107 3.60 22.85 9.20
C THR A 107 4.22 22.08 8.03
N LYS A 108 5.41 21.46 8.22
CA LYS A 108 6.08 20.68 7.19
C LYS A 108 5.33 19.40 6.88
N ALA A 109 5.16 19.11 5.60
CA ALA A 109 4.48 17.89 5.15
C ALA A 109 5.17 16.61 5.64
N SER A 110 6.51 16.59 5.63
CA SER A 110 7.34 15.51 6.17
C SER A 110 7.02 15.21 7.64
N ASP A 111 6.92 16.22 8.47
CA ASP A 111 6.64 16.09 9.91
C ASP A 111 5.19 15.63 10.15
N ILE A 112 4.23 16.19 9.41
CA ILE A 112 2.81 15.82 9.52
C ILE A 112 2.61 14.34 9.15
N VAL A 113 3.15 13.89 8.03
CA VAL A 113 3.06 12.49 7.61
C VAL A 113 3.72 11.58 8.64
N ARG A 114 4.91 11.95 9.12
CA ARG A 114 5.66 11.20 10.11
C ARG A 114 4.89 11.10 11.43
N ASN A 115 4.38 12.22 11.97
CA ASN A 115 3.62 12.22 13.22
C ASN A 115 2.34 11.39 13.10
N LYS A 116 1.61 11.53 11.99
CA LYS A 116 0.40 10.75 11.74
C LYS A 116 0.69 9.26 11.64
N LEU A 117 1.84 8.87 11.06
CA LEU A 117 2.27 7.48 11.03
C LEU A 117 2.65 6.98 12.43
N TYR A 118 3.30 7.82 13.24
CA TYR A 118 3.58 7.54 14.65
C TYR A 118 2.29 7.28 15.45
N GLU A 119 1.28 8.15 15.33
CA GLU A 119 -0.02 8.03 16.00
C GLU A 119 -0.74 6.73 15.61
N ASN A 120 -0.46 6.20 14.41
CA ASN A 120 -0.98 4.93 13.90
C ASN A 120 -0.05 3.73 14.18
N GLY A 121 0.84 3.81 15.17
CA GLY A 121 1.74 2.71 15.55
C GLY A 121 2.79 2.36 14.49
N GLY A 122 3.22 3.34 13.70
CA GLY A 122 4.25 3.18 12.67
C GLY A 122 3.77 2.49 11.38
N ARG A 123 2.46 2.20 11.25
CA ARG A 123 1.89 1.54 10.07
C ARG A 123 0.53 2.14 9.71
N ALA A 124 0.28 2.30 8.41
CA ALA A 124 -1.03 2.72 7.92
C ALA A 124 -1.35 2.09 6.56
N THR A 125 -2.64 1.95 6.26
CA THR A 125 -3.14 1.61 4.94
C THR A 125 -3.69 2.86 4.29
N VAL A 126 -3.12 3.23 3.14
CA VAL A 126 -3.57 4.39 2.34
C VAL A 126 -4.12 3.90 1.01
N TYR A 127 -4.96 4.68 0.34
CA TYR A 127 -5.70 4.22 -0.83
C TYR A 127 -5.42 5.08 -2.05
N SER A 128 -5.25 4.43 -3.21
CA SER A 128 -5.21 5.13 -4.49
C SER A 128 -6.57 5.72 -4.85
N VAL A 129 -6.62 6.59 -5.85
CA VAL A 129 -7.89 7.14 -6.43
C VAL A 129 -8.85 6.03 -6.85
N THR A 130 -8.35 4.85 -7.23
CA THR A 130 -9.18 3.70 -7.64
C THR A 130 -9.48 2.73 -6.50
N GLY A 131 -9.13 3.09 -5.24
CA GLY A 131 -9.36 2.26 -4.06
C GLY A 131 -8.35 1.12 -3.87
N LYS A 132 -7.23 1.09 -4.63
CA LYS A 132 -6.17 0.11 -4.39
C LYS A 132 -5.45 0.46 -3.07
N PRO A 133 -5.36 -0.47 -2.10
CA PRO A 133 -4.65 -0.24 -0.85
C PRO A 133 -3.13 -0.30 -1.04
N TYR A 134 -2.43 0.58 -0.33
CA TYR A 134 -0.99 0.54 -0.12
C TYR A 134 -0.71 0.52 1.37
N ILE A 135 0.17 -0.35 1.81
CA ILE A 135 0.61 -0.42 3.20
C ILE A 135 1.92 0.34 3.31
N ILE A 136 1.91 1.39 4.13
CA ILE A 136 3.11 2.15 4.48
C ILE A 136 3.54 1.82 5.91
N ARG A 137 4.84 1.80 6.13
CA ARG A 137 5.45 1.53 7.44
C ARG A 137 6.61 2.47 7.66
N ALA A 138 6.80 2.92 8.90
CA ALA A 138 8.02 3.64 9.26
C ALA A 138 9.23 2.71 9.15
N ALA A 139 10.34 3.21 8.66
CA ALA A 139 11.59 2.46 8.64
C ALA A 139 12.32 2.58 9.99
N LYS A 140 13.21 1.64 10.29
CA LYS A 140 13.98 1.60 11.54
C LYS A 140 14.86 2.84 11.77
N ASP A 141 15.25 3.52 10.70
CA ASP A 141 16.07 4.74 10.76
C ASP A 141 15.32 5.97 11.30
N GLY A 142 13.99 5.87 11.47
CA GLY A 142 13.12 6.96 11.92
C GLY A 142 13.01 8.13 10.95
N CYS A 143 13.69 8.10 9.80
CA CYS A 143 13.77 9.17 8.81
C CYS A 143 13.13 8.79 7.47
N SER A 144 12.92 7.50 7.21
CA SER A 144 12.34 6.98 5.99
C SER A 144 11.10 6.13 6.24
N PHE A 145 10.41 5.78 5.17
CA PHE A 145 9.25 4.89 5.22
C PHE A 145 9.34 3.83 4.12
N LEU A 146 8.68 2.71 4.36
CA LEU A 146 8.62 1.56 3.48
C LEU A 146 7.22 1.41 2.91
N CYS A 147 7.14 0.97 1.66
CA CYS A 147 5.90 0.54 1.03
C CYS A 147 6.20 -0.63 0.09
N ASN A 148 5.36 -1.67 0.11
CA ASN A 148 5.56 -2.86 -0.74
C ASN A 148 5.55 -2.52 -2.25
N GLU A 149 4.84 -1.45 -2.62
CA GLU A 149 4.76 -0.99 -4.01
C GLU A 149 5.93 -0.06 -4.41
N LEU A 150 6.82 0.27 -3.46
CA LEU A 150 8.00 1.11 -3.66
C LEU A 150 9.28 0.31 -3.32
N PRO A 151 9.76 -0.57 -4.22
CA PRO A 151 10.90 -1.47 -3.95
C PRO A 151 12.25 -0.75 -4.02
N MET A 152 12.35 0.47 -3.49
CA MET A 152 13.55 1.30 -3.54
C MET A 152 14.52 0.96 -2.43
N LYS A 153 15.82 0.98 -2.76
CA LYS A 153 16.92 0.89 -1.80
C LYS A 153 17.94 2.00 -2.11
N PRO A 154 18.15 2.97 -1.18
CA PRO A 154 17.51 3.12 0.12
C PRO A 154 16.03 3.50 0.02
N PRO A 155 15.23 3.33 1.10
CA PRO A 155 13.85 3.77 1.16
C PRO A 155 13.73 5.30 0.97
N LEU A 156 12.53 5.77 0.61
CA LEU A 156 12.26 7.20 0.55
C LEU A 156 12.23 7.82 1.94
N THR A 157 12.88 8.95 2.10
CA THR A 157 12.78 9.78 3.32
C THR A 157 11.52 10.63 3.29
N TYR A 158 11.06 11.09 4.46
CA TYR A 158 9.86 11.93 4.54
C TYR A 158 10.00 13.27 3.81
N ASP A 159 11.23 13.77 3.58
CA ASP A 159 11.49 15.03 2.86
C ASP A 159 10.91 15.05 1.44
N VAL A 160 10.62 13.89 0.86
CA VAL A 160 9.96 13.81 -0.44
C VAL A 160 8.59 14.50 -0.44
N PHE A 161 7.89 14.51 0.70
CA PHE A 161 6.60 15.18 0.84
C PHE A 161 6.74 16.71 0.84
N ASP A 162 7.81 17.22 1.43
CA ASP A 162 8.10 18.67 1.39
C ASP A 162 8.37 19.14 -0.04
N VAL A 163 9.14 18.37 -0.82
CA VAL A 163 9.38 18.65 -2.25
C VAL A 163 8.06 18.71 -3.04
N ILE A 164 7.12 17.80 -2.75
CA ILE A 164 5.82 17.81 -3.43
C ILE A 164 5.01 19.06 -3.02
N VAL A 165 4.95 19.39 -1.73
CA VAL A 165 4.22 20.56 -1.25
C VAL A 165 4.81 21.85 -1.78
N ASP A 166 6.13 21.98 -1.84
CA ASP A 166 6.82 23.14 -2.43
C ASP A 166 6.43 23.33 -3.90
N LEU A 167 6.32 22.25 -4.67
CA LEU A 167 5.79 22.31 -6.03
C LEU A 167 4.34 22.80 -6.01
N LEU A 168 3.46 22.18 -5.22
CA LEU A 168 2.05 22.57 -5.19
C LEU A 168 1.87 24.04 -4.84
N LEU A 169 2.66 24.58 -3.91
CA LEU A 169 2.63 25.99 -3.54
C LEU A 169 3.07 26.89 -4.70
N ARG A 170 4.14 26.53 -5.43
CA ARG A 170 4.60 27.27 -6.62
C ARG A 170 3.56 27.30 -7.74
N GLU A 171 2.82 26.21 -7.91
CA GLU A 171 1.79 26.03 -8.94
C GLU A 171 0.40 26.51 -8.48
N GLY A 172 0.31 27.38 -7.46
CA GLY A 172 -0.96 27.94 -6.99
C GLY A 172 -1.84 26.96 -6.21
N GLY A 173 -1.27 25.87 -5.73
CA GLY A 173 -1.91 24.89 -4.86
C GLY A 173 -2.37 23.62 -5.54
N SER A 174 -2.15 23.45 -6.85
CA SER A 174 -2.47 22.22 -7.60
C SER A 174 -1.44 21.99 -8.69
N ALA A 175 -1.03 20.72 -8.89
CA ALA A 175 -0.12 20.34 -9.96
C ALA A 175 -0.51 19.01 -10.60
N ARG A 176 -0.11 18.84 -11.86
CA ARG A 176 -0.24 17.55 -12.56
C ARG A 176 0.69 16.52 -11.92
N LYS A 177 0.22 15.28 -11.76
CA LYS A 177 1.08 14.19 -11.25
C LYS A 177 2.24 13.87 -12.18
N GLY A 178 2.01 14.00 -13.49
CA GLY A 178 2.99 13.65 -14.50
C GLY A 178 3.07 12.14 -14.77
N MET A 179 4.11 11.74 -15.52
CA MET A 179 4.30 10.34 -15.93
C MET A 179 5.79 10.08 -16.21
N GLY A 180 6.54 9.66 -15.21
CA GLY A 180 7.99 9.42 -15.31
C GLY A 180 8.37 8.17 -16.10
N ARG A 181 7.46 7.21 -16.29
CA ARG A 181 7.76 5.97 -17.03
C ARG A 181 7.95 6.16 -18.54
N ASN A 182 7.31 7.17 -19.12
CA ASN A 182 7.23 7.38 -20.56
C ASN A 182 8.07 8.55 -21.04
N SER A 183 8.62 9.36 -20.13
CA SER A 183 9.38 10.57 -20.47
C SER A 183 10.57 10.74 -19.54
N PRO A 184 11.75 11.09 -20.05
CA PRO A 184 12.87 11.46 -19.21
C PRO A 184 12.62 12.81 -18.52
N LEU A 185 13.40 13.10 -17.48
CA LEU A 185 13.30 14.35 -16.74
C LEU A 185 13.56 15.57 -17.64
N GLY A 186 12.61 16.51 -17.61
CA GLY A 186 12.59 17.71 -18.43
C GLY A 186 11.75 17.60 -19.69
N GLU A 187 11.19 16.42 -20.00
CA GLU A 187 10.43 16.20 -21.24
C GLU A 187 9.03 15.62 -20.97
N GLY A 188 8.10 15.91 -21.87
CA GLY A 188 6.76 15.29 -21.90
C GLY A 188 6.00 15.40 -20.60
N GLY A 189 5.69 14.25 -19.98
CA GLY A 189 4.99 14.16 -18.70
C GLY A 189 5.87 14.25 -17.45
N CYS A 190 7.19 14.46 -17.60
CA CYS A 190 8.16 14.49 -16.50
C CYS A 190 8.90 15.84 -16.41
N THR A 191 8.15 16.95 -16.58
CA THR A 191 8.65 18.33 -16.47
C THR A 191 8.60 18.83 -15.03
N GLU A 192 9.34 19.89 -14.69
CA GLU A 192 9.49 20.43 -13.35
C GLU A 192 8.18 20.92 -12.70
N ASP A 193 7.19 21.24 -13.51
CA ASP A 193 5.82 21.62 -13.11
C ASP A 193 4.94 20.41 -12.79
N THR A 194 5.46 19.18 -12.91
CA THR A 194 4.77 17.94 -12.54
C THR A 194 5.35 17.34 -11.25
N VAL A 195 4.52 16.62 -10.49
CA VAL A 195 4.94 16.00 -9.23
C VAL A 195 6.11 15.03 -9.45
N VAL A 196 6.05 14.18 -10.48
CA VAL A 196 7.15 13.25 -10.78
C VAL A 196 8.42 13.97 -11.20
N GLY A 197 8.31 15.04 -11.99
CA GLY A 197 9.47 15.84 -12.42
C GLY A 197 10.11 16.59 -11.26
N ALA A 198 9.31 17.18 -10.38
CA ALA A 198 9.81 17.83 -9.17
C ALA A 198 10.55 16.83 -8.25
N ILE A 199 9.98 15.65 -8.02
CA ILE A 199 10.66 14.58 -7.27
C ILE A 199 11.97 14.19 -7.96
N GLY A 200 11.95 13.99 -9.27
CA GLY A 200 13.14 13.65 -10.05
C GLY A 200 14.27 14.69 -9.90
N LYS A 201 13.92 15.96 -10.00
CA LYS A 201 14.90 17.05 -9.96
C LYS A 201 15.35 17.39 -8.55
N TYR A 202 14.43 17.61 -7.61
CA TYR A 202 14.74 18.19 -6.31
C TYR A 202 14.99 17.14 -5.23
N TYR A 203 14.35 15.97 -5.31
CA TYR A 203 14.57 14.89 -4.36
C TYR A 203 15.67 13.92 -4.83
N PHE A 204 15.52 13.33 -6.02
CA PHE A 204 16.52 12.41 -6.57
C PHE A 204 17.76 13.08 -7.14
N LYS A 205 17.71 14.40 -7.38
CA LYS A 205 18.78 15.20 -7.98
C LYS A 205 19.25 14.60 -9.31
N ALA A 206 18.32 14.03 -10.06
CA ALA A 206 18.61 13.41 -11.35
C ALA A 206 18.95 14.49 -12.39
N PRO A 207 19.91 14.25 -13.29
CA PRO A 207 20.19 15.14 -14.41
C PRO A 207 19.06 15.11 -15.44
N ALA A 208 18.85 16.23 -16.13
CA ALA A 208 17.91 16.31 -17.24
C ALA A 208 18.20 15.24 -18.31
N GLY A 209 17.16 14.76 -18.97
CA GLY A 209 17.24 13.69 -19.96
C GLY A 209 17.38 12.27 -19.40
N LYS A 210 17.40 12.07 -18.07
CA LYS A 210 17.39 10.75 -17.44
C LYS A 210 15.97 10.34 -17.02
N TYR A 211 15.67 9.05 -17.18
CA TYR A 211 14.46 8.48 -16.62
C TYR A 211 14.57 8.41 -15.11
N VAL A 212 13.49 8.80 -14.43
CA VAL A 212 13.41 8.79 -12.98
C VAL A 212 12.36 7.78 -12.53
N PHE A 213 12.55 7.23 -11.33
CA PHE A 213 11.56 6.37 -10.71
C PHE A 213 10.31 7.21 -10.37
N ASP A 214 9.13 6.64 -10.62
CA ASP A 214 7.84 7.30 -10.42
C ASP A 214 7.09 6.73 -9.20
N PRO A 215 7.25 7.33 -8.00
CA PRO A 215 6.56 6.91 -6.78
C PRO A 215 5.23 7.63 -6.56
N VAL A 216 4.81 8.51 -7.46
CA VAL A 216 3.72 9.49 -7.26
C VAL A 216 2.41 8.82 -6.85
N PHE A 217 2.11 7.61 -7.37
CA PHE A 217 0.88 6.89 -7.06
C PHE A 217 0.73 6.49 -5.58
N VAL A 218 1.84 6.21 -4.89
CA VAL A 218 1.85 5.97 -3.44
C VAL A 218 1.91 7.28 -2.67
N LEU A 219 2.80 8.20 -3.06
CA LEU A 219 3.02 9.46 -2.33
C LEU A 219 1.75 10.34 -2.32
N ALA A 220 1.01 10.38 -3.44
CA ALA A 220 -0.26 11.07 -3.51
C ALA A 220 -1.31 10.47 -2.55
N ALA A 221 -1.36 9.14 -2.43
CA ALA A 221 -2.25 8.47 -1.48
C ALA A 221 -1.86 8.75 -0.01
N VAL A 222 -0.57 8.89 0.27
CA VAL A 222 -0.07 9.26 1.62
C VAL A 222 -0.45 10.70 1.96
N LEU A 223 -0.29 11.64 1.03
CA LEU A 223 -0.66 13.06 1.23
C LEU A 223 -2.17 13.23 1.43
N ASP A 224 -2.99 12.45 0.73
CA ASP A 224 -4.44 12.44 0.89
C ASP A 224 -4.83 11.89 2.28
N TRP A 225 -4.29 10.75 2.65
CA TRP A 225 -4.47 10.17 3.99
C TRP A 225 -4.00 11.12 5.09
N ALA A 226 -2.90 11.85 4.88
CA ALA A 226 -2.37 12.83 5.83
C ALA A 226 -3.25 14.08 5.94
N GLY A 227 -4.18 14.32 5.01
CA GLY A 227 -5.02 15.51 4.96
C GLY A 227 -4.31 16.74 4.36
N ILE A 228 -3.18 16.53 3.70
CA ILE A 228 -2.36 17.59 3.11
C ILE A 228 -2.84 17.96 1.71
N ALA A 229 -3.13 16.94 0.88
CA ALA A 229 -3.57 17.18 -0.50
C ALA A 229 -4.58 16.14 -0.95
N HIS A 230 -5.56 16.55 -1.75
CA HIS A 230 -6.52 15.66 -2.41
C HIS A 230 -5.86 14.92 -3.57
N ASN A 231 -6.01 13.59 -3.56
CA ASN A 231 -5.48 12.69 -4.57
C ASN A 231 -6.47 12.48 -5.72
N GLU A 232 -6.48 13.38 -6.70
CA GLU A 232 -7.40 13.34 -7.84
C GLU A 232 -6.79 12.63 -9.06
N ARG A 233 -7.64 12.28 -10.03
CA ARG A 233 -7.17 11.65 -11.26
C ARG A 233 -6.31 12.63 -12.08
N GLY A 234 -4.99 12.36 -12.16
CA GLY A 234 -4.01 13.16 -12.90
C GLY A 234 -3.50 14.38 -12.16
N TYR A 235 -4.12 14.80 -11.06
CA TYR A 235 -3.76 15.98 -10.28
C TYR A 235 -3.58 15.68 -8.80
N LEU A 236 -2.86 16.56 -8.13
CA LEU A 236 -2.72 16.62 -6.69
C LEU A 236 -2.98 18.07 -6.28
N THR A 237 -3.92 18.30 -5.34
CA THR A 237 -4.39 19.65 -4.96
C THR A 237 -4.35 19.81 -3.45
N LEU A 238 -3.70 20.86 -2.93
CA LEU A 238 -3.63 21.15 -1.49
C LEU A 238 -5.04 21.28 -0.90
N THR A 239 -5.28 20.68 0.27
CA THR A 239 -6.52 20.86 1.01
C THR A 239 -6.69 22.28 1.52
N ALA A 240 -7.94 22.73 1.73
CA ALA A 240 -8.23 24.03 2.32
C ALA A 240 -7.68 24.13 3.75
N ASP A 241 -7.77 23.06 4.51
CA ASP A 241 -7.29 23.00 5.89
C ASP A 241 -5.76 23.17 5.97
N TYR A 242 -5.02 22.47 5.10
CA TYR A 242 -3.57 22.60 5.06
C TYR A 242 -3.11 23.99 4.59
N ARG A 243 -3.79 24.59 3.59
CA ARG A 243 -3.52 25.99 3.19
C ARG A 243 -3.75 26.97 4.35
N SER A 244 -4.82 26.76 5.12
CA SER A 244 -5.11 27.59 6.30
C SER A 244 -4.05 27.42 7.38
N LEU A 245 -3.49 26.23 7.53
CA LEU A 245 -2.38 25.97 8.46
C LEU A 245 -1.11 26.72 8.08
N LEU A 246 -0.80 26.82 6.78
CA LEU A 246 0.37 27.52 6.27
C LEU A 246 0.26 29.07 6.36
N SER A 247 -0.96 29.60 6.53
CA SER A 247 -1.23 31.04 6.57
C SER A 247 -1.23 31.62 8.00
N ARG A 248 -1.04 30.76 9.00
CA ARG A 248 -0.93 31.12 10.42
C ARG A 248 0.50 31.43 10.82
#